data_22f0b95ccfe9aee7e1df839fa8fb056f
#
_entry.id   22f0b95ccfe9aee7e1df839fa8fb056f
#
_cell.length_a   1.000
_cell.length_b   1.000
_cell.length_c   1.000
_cell.angle_alpha   90.00
_cell.angle_beta   90.00
_cell.angle_gamma   90.00
#
_symmetry.space_group_name_H-M   'P 1'
#
loop_
_entity.id
_entity.type
_entity.pdbx_description
1 polymer ?
#
loop_
_entity_poly.entity_id
_entity_poly.type
_entity_poly.pdbx_seq_one_letter_code
_entity_poly.pdbx_strand_id
1 'polypeptide(L)'
;MDEGVGYMEMALREAEKAAADGEVPTGCVIVDAEGRILGRAHNQTEGLVDATAHAEMLALSSAFAARGNWRLTGATLYVTKEPCPMCAGAIVLARPDRVVWGVSDPKRGGSTVFDIFRHPGMNHHPEVVAGVLEEPCREVLQEFFRRRRG
;
A
#
# COMPACT_ATOMS: atom_id res chain seq x y z
N MET A 1 -9.21 -1.29 -16.11
CA MET A 1 -9.33 -2.56 -15.49
C MET A 1 -8.05 -3.36 -15.45
N ASP A 2 -7.51 -3.69 -16.61
CA ASP A 2 -6.27 -4.45 -16.64
C ASP A 2 -5.08 -3.64 -16.17
N GLU A 3 -5.17 -2.32 -16.24
CA GLU A 3 -4.13 -1.43 -15.74
C GLU A 3 -3.84 -1.64 -14.27
N GLY A 4 -4.90 -1.78 -13.48
CA GLY A 4 -4.75 -1.99 -12.05
C GLY A 4 -4.08 -3.31 -11.73
N VAL A 5 -4.35 -4.35 -12.53
CA VAL A 5 -3.77 -5.67 -12.33
C VAL A 5 -2.25 -5.62 -12.51
N GLY A 6 -1.77 -4.94 -13.54
CA GLY A 6 -0.33 -4.85 -13.79
C GLY A 6 0.43 -4.18 -12.67
N TYR A 7 -0.10 -3.07 -12.15
CA TYR A 7 0.55 -2.38 -11.04
C TYR A 7 0.43 -3.16 -9.74
N MET A 8 -0.69 -3.87 -9.54
CA MET A 8 -0.81 -4.73 -8.37
C MET A 8 0.15 -5.90 -8.43
N GLU A 9 0.44 -6.43 -9.63
CA GLU A 9 1.45 -7.47 -9.79
C GLU A 9 2.84 -6.95 -9.39
N MET A 10 3.16 -5.71 -9.73
CA MET A 10 4.40 -5.09 -9.27
C MET A 10 4.44 -4.99 -7.74
N ALA A 11 3.33 -4.60 -7.13
CA ALA A 11 3.24 -4.54 -5.67
C ALA A 11 3.41 -5.92 -5.05
N LEU A 12 2.87 -6.97 -5.68
CA LEU A 12 3.07 -8.34 -5.22
C LEU A 12 4.55 -8.75 -5.26
N ARG A 13 5.27 -8.35 -6.30
CA ARG A 13 6.71 -8.65 -6.34
C ARG A 13 7.46 -7.97 -5.21
N GLU A 14 7.04 -6.76 -4.84
CA GLU A 14 7.63 -6.10 -3.67
C GLU A 14 7.29 -6.86 -2.40
N ALA A 15 6.06 -7.36 -2.28
CA ALA A 15 5.67 -8.18 -1.13
C ALA A 15 6.54 -9.44 -1.04
N GLU A 16 6.84 -10.07 -2.17
CA GLU A 16 7.69 -11.26 -2.20
C GLU A 16 9.11 -10.94 -1.74
N LYS A 17 9.63 -9.77 -2.10
CA LYS A 17 10.95 -9.34 -1.61
C LYS A 17 10.93 -9.20 -0.09
N ALA A 18 9.86 -8.63 0.47
CA ALA A 18 9.71 -8.52 1.91
C ALA A 18 9.73 -9.90 2.57
N ALA A 19 8.95 -10.84 2.03
CA ALA A 19 8.90 -12.21 2.57
C ALA A 19 10.27 -12.86 2.55
N ALA A 20 11.04 -12.67 1.46
CA ALA A 20 12.38 -13.24 1.34
C ALA A 20 13.32 -12.69 2.41
N ASP A 21 13.09 -11.46 2.87
CA ASP A 21 13.89 -10.81 3.90
C ASP A 21 13.34 -11.04 5.32
N GLY A 22 12.33 -11.88 5.48
CA GLY A 22 11.71 -12.14 6.78
C GLY A 22 10.76 -11.05 7.26
N GLU A 23 10.34 -10.17 6.37
CA GLU A 23 9.41 -9.09 6.66
C GLU A 23 7.99 -9.50 6.30
N VAL A 24 6.99 -8.94 6.98
CA VAL A 24 5.60 -9.16 6.59
C VAL A 24 5.42 -8.73 5.14
N PRO A 25 4.90 -9.62 4.26
CA PRO A 25 4.90 -9.36 2.82
C PRO A 25 3.81 -8.39 2.39
N THR A 26 4.13 -7.12 2.45
CA THR A 26 3.31 -6.04 1.92
C THR A 26 4.16 -5.25 0.93
N GLY A 27 3.60 -4.99 -0.24
CA GLY A 27 4.27 -4.21 -1.28
C GLY A 27 3.37 -3.07 -1.75
N CYS A 28 4.00 -1.99 -2.20
CA CYS A 28 3.29 -0.78 -2.59
C CYS A 28 3.93 -0.15 -3.82
N VAL A 29 3.09 0.31 -4.76
CA VAL A 29 3.54 1.00 -5.96
C VAL A 29 2.66 2.24 -6.13
N ILE A 30 3.28 3.40 -6.38
CA ILE A 30 2.56 4.65 -6.62
C ILE A 30 2.86 5.12 -8.04
N VAL A 31 1.80 5.43 -8.79
CA VAL A 31 1.86 5.72 -10.22
C VAL A 31 1.20 7.06 -10.48
N ASP A 32 1.81 7.91 -11.33
CA ASP A 32 1.18 9.19 -11.67
C ASP A 32 0.12 8.99 -12.77
N ALA A 33 -0.53 10.10 -13.15
CA ALA A 33 -1.62 10.05 -14.12
C ALA A 33 -1.17 9.57 -15.51
N GLU A 34 0.13 9.69 -15.82
CA GLU A 34 0.70 9.25 -17.09
C GLU A 34 1.26 7.83 -17.04
N GLY A 35 1.12 7.15 -15.94
CA GLY A 35 1.59 5.77 -15.78
C GLY A 35 3.04 5.64 -15.36
N ARG A 36 3.67 6.74 -14.94
CA ARG A 36 5.06 6.67 -14.45
C ARG A 36 5.07 6.27 -12.98
N ILE A 37 5.98 5.38 -12.63
CA ILE A 37 6.11 4.92 -11.25
C ILE A 37 6.87 5.97 -10.45
N LEU A 38 6.20 6.53 -9.44
CA LEU A 38 6.79 7.54 -8.56
C LEU A 38 7.45 6.91 -7.34
N GLY A 39 6.92 5.80 -6.87
CA GLY A 39 7.46 5.13 -5.70
C GLY A 39 7.13 3.64 -5.73
N ARG A 40 8.03 2.84 -5.17
CA ARG A 40 7.89 1.39 -5.15
C ARG A 40 8.66 0.87 -3.95
N ALA A 41 8.00 0.12 -3.06
CA ALA A 41 8.63 -0.28 -1.81
C ALA A 41 7.94 -1.49 -1.21
N HIS A 42 8.58 -2.08 -0.20
CA HIS A 42 8.01 -3.17 0.56
C HIS A 42 8.30 -2.94 2.04
N ASN A 43 7.59 -3.68 2.88
CA ASN A 43 7.70 -3.55 4.34
C ASN A 43 9.13 -3.85 4.78
N GLN A 44 9.69 -3.01 5.66
CA GLN A 44 11.07 -3.14 6.14
C GLN A 44 11.19 -2.81 7.63
N THR A 45 10.16 -3.10 8.42
CA THR A 45 10.17 -2.77 9.85
C THR A 45 11.32 -3.43 10.60
N GLU A 46 11.64 -4.67 10.27
CA GLU A 46 12.75 -5.39 10.91
C GLU A 46 14.10 -4.89 10.42
N GLY A 47 14.26 -4.83 9.10
CA GLY A 47 15.53 -4.44 8.50
C GLY A 47 15.98 -3.04 8.85
N LEU A 48 15.04 -2.09 8.93
CA LEU A 48 15.34 -0.70 9.28
C LEU A 48 15.18 -0.43 10.76
N VAL A 49 14.75 -1.41 11.53
CA VAL A 49 14.46 -1.25 12.97
C VAL A 49 13.55 -0.04 13.19
N ASP A 50 12.44 -0.01 12.43
CA ASP A 50 11.55 1.15 12.38
C ASP A 50 10.11 0.67 12.26
N ALA A 51 9.32 0.89 13.31
CA ALA A 51 7.92 0.47 13.38
C ALA A 51 7.07 1.12 12.29
N THR A 52 7.49 2.26 11.75
CA THR A 52 6.72 2.98 10.72
C THR A 52 7.15 2.62 9.30
N ALA A 53 8.14 1.73 9.12
CA ALA A 53 8.68 1.41 7.80
C ALA A 53 7.78 0.43 7.06
N HIS A 54 6.51 0.75 6.95
CA HIS A 54 5.54 0.03 6.14
C HIS A 54 5.77 0.37 4.67
N ALA A 55 5.38 -0.56 3.80
CA ALA A 55 5.55 -0.39 2.34
C ALA A 55 4.99 0.95 1.87
N GLU A 56 3.80 1.32 2.36
CA GLU A 56 3.14 2.56 1.94
C GLU A 56 3.94 3.80 2.35
N MET A 57 4.45 3.81 3.58
CA MET A 57 5.23 4.95 4.08
C MET A 57 6.50 5.15 3.25
N LEU A 58 7.19 4.04 2.95
CA LEU A 58 8.42 4.10 2.16
C LEU A 58 8.15 4.52 0.72
N ALA A 59 7.06 3.99 0.13
CA ALA A 59 6.67 4.35 -1.24
C ALA A 59 6.26 5.83 -1.31
N LEU A 60 5.53 6.33 -0.31
CA LEU A 60 5.14 7.74 -0.27
C LEU A 60 6.37 8.65 -0.23
N SER A 61 7.35 8.34 0.63
CA SER A 61 8.58 9.13 0.71
C SER A 61 9.31 9.17 -0.63
N SER A 62 9.41 8.03 -1.31
CA SER A 62 10.00 7.96 -2.65
C SER A 62 9.22 8.81 -3.65
N ALA A 63 7.90 8.74 -3.59
CA ALA A 63 7.05 9.46 -4.53
C ALA A 63 7.15 10.97 -4.34
N PHE A 64 7.21 11.43 -3.09
CA PHE A 64 7.39 12.86 -2.80
C PHE A 64 8.72 13.36 -3.39
N ALA A 65 9.79 12.60 -3.23
CA ALA A 65 11.10 12.96 -3.77
C ALA A 65 11.08 12.97 -5.30
N ALA A 66 10.47 11.95 -5.91
CA ALA A 66 10.42 11.85 -7.37
C ALA A 66 9.61 12.98 -7.99
N ARG A 67 8.50 13.37 -7.36
CA ARG A 67 7.66 14.46 -7.87
C ARG A 67 8.22 15.83 -7.52
N GLY A 68 8.99 15.92 -6.43
CA GLY A 68 9.43 17.20 -5.89
C GLY A 68 8.28 17.95 -5.22
N ASN A 69 7.29 17.24 -4.71
CA ASN A 69 6.09 17.80 -4.12
C ASN A 69 5.46 16.76 -3.20
N TRP A 70 4.95 17.19 -2.07
CA TRP A 70 4.28 16.29 -1.13
C TRP A 70 2.82 16.02 -1.51
N ARG A 71 2.27 16.72 -2.50
CA ARG A 71 0.93 16.42 -3.01
C ARG A 71 1.04 15.48 -4.20
N LEU A 72 0.33 14.37 -4.12
CA LEU A 72 0.34 13.36 -5.17
C LEU A 72 -0.94 13.39 -6.01
N THR A 73 -1.42 14.61 -6.31
CA THR A 73 -2.61 14.80 -7.13
C THR A 73 -2.47 14.04 -8.45
N GLY A 74 -3.51 13.33 -8.84
CA GLY A 74 -3.52 12.54 -10.08
C GLY A 74 -2.95 11.15 -9.92
N ALA A 75 -2.29 10.85 -8.80
CA ALA A 75 -1.63 9.56 -8.61
C ALA A 75 -2.58 8.50 -8.07
N THR A 76 -2.24 7.23 -8.31
CA THR A 76 -2.90 6.07 -7.73
C THR A 76 -1.89 5.29 -6.90
N LEU A 77 -2.28 4.92 -5.69
CA LEU A 77 -1.45 4.09 -4.82
C LEU A 77 -2.02 2.66 -4.83
N TYR A 78 -1.16 1.70 -5.18
CA TYR A 78 -1.50 0.27 -5.16
C TYR A 78 -0.75 -0.39 -4.02
N VAL A 79 -1.46 -1.16 -3.20
CA VAL A 79 -0.84 -1.87 -2.08
C VAL A 79 -1.48 -3.25 -1.94
N THR A 80 -0.68 -4.27 -1.64
CA THR A 80 -1.18 -5.64 -1.62
C THR A 80 -2.15 -5.91 -0.48
N LYS A 81 -2.01 -5.20 0.63
CA LYS A 81 -2.91 -5.32 1.78
C LYS A 81 -3.45 -3.95 2.14
N GLU A 82 -4.69 -3.91 2.58
CA GLU A 82 -5.34 -2.67 3.00
C GLU A 82 -4.46 -1.87 3.97
N PRO A 83 -4.29 -0.56 3.76
CA PRO A 83 -3.46 0.25 4.66
C PRO A 83 -3.99 0.26 6.10
N CYS A 84 -3.06 0.20 7.06
CA CYS A 84 -3.40 0.37 8.48
C CYS A 84 -3.76 1.84 8.76
N PRO A 85 -4.23 2.18 9.96
CA PRO A 85 -4.61 3.57 10.26
C PRO A 85 -3.49 4.59 10.05
N MET A 86 -2.25 4.25 10.40
CA MET A 86 -1.11 5.16 10.18
C MET A 86 -0.93 5.45 8.69
N CYS A 87 -0.90 4.39 7.88
CA CYS A 87 -0.68 4.55 6.44
C CYS A 87 -1.88 5.23 5.79
N ALA A 88 -3.11 4.89 6.20
CA ALA A 88 -4.31 5.54 5.66
C ALA A 88 -4.27 7.05 5.93
N GLY A 89 -3.87 7.46 7.14
CA GLY A 89 -3.74 8.87 7.47
C GLY A 89 -2.68 9.55 6.61
N ALA A 90 -1.53 8.90 6.43
CA ALA A 90 -0.46 9.43 5.59
C ALA A 90 -0.91 9.59 4.15
N ILE A 91 -1.68 8.61 3.63
CA ILE A 91 -2.21 8.66 2.27
C ILE A 91 -3.16 9.85 2.10
N VAL A 92 -4.03 10.09 3.09
CA VAL A 92 -4.92 11.26 3.04
C VAL A 92 -4.11 12.55 2.97
N LEU A 93 -3.03 12.65 3.75
CA LEU A 93 -2.18 13.84 3.74
C LEU A 93 -1.52 14.04 2.38
N ALA A 94 -1.15 12.95 1.71
CA ALA A 94 -0.48 13.01 0.41
C ALA A 94 -1.43 13.33 -0.75
N ARG A 95 -2.72 13.08 -0.58
CA ARG A 95 -3.81 13.44 -1.51
C ARG A 95 -3.74 12.76 -2.88
N PRO A 96 -3.47 11.43 -2.96
CA PRO A 96 -3.61 10.76 -4.25
C PRO A 96 -5.09 10.73 -4.64
N ASP A 97 -5.35 10.56 -5.95
CA ASP A 97 -6.73 10.47 -6.43
C ASP A 97 -7.37 9.14 -6.06
N ARG A 98 -6.58 8.07 -5.98
CA ARG A 98 -7.13 6.73 -5.79
C ARG A 98 -6.20 5.86 -4.97
N VAL A 99 -6.81 4.97 -4.15
CA VAL A 99 -6.12 3.95 -3.38
C VAL A 99 -6.71 2.60 -3.76
N VAL A 100 -5.86 1.66 -4.16
CA VAL A 100 -6.26 0.33 -4.61
C VAL A 100 -5.53 -0.70 -3.77
N TRP A 101 -6.26 -1.67 -3.20
CA TRP A 101 -5.59 -2.75 -2.48
C TRP A 101 -6.12 -4.11 -2.88
N GLY A 102 -5.34 -5.14 -2.56
CA GLY A 102 -5.70 -6.52 -2.84
C GLY A 102 -6.60 -7.09 -1.75
N VAL A 103 -6.03 -7.38 -0.59
CA VAL A 103 -6.79 -8.03 0.47
C VAL A 103 -7.14 -7.03 1.58
N SER A 104 -8.41 -7.03 2.01
CA SER A 104 -8.89 -6.16 3.08
C SER A 104 -8.52 -6.74 4.44
N ASP A 105 -8.44 -5.87 5.45
CA ASP A 105 -8.09 -6.27 6.81
C ASP A 105 -9.30 -5.99 7.72
N PRO A 106 -10.05 -7.04 8.10
CA PRO A 106 -11.24 -6.85 8.95
C PRO A 106 -10.93 -6.52 10.40
N LYS A 107 -9.66 -6.60 10.81
CA LYS A 107 -9.28 -6.32 12.19
C LYS A 107 -8.67 -4.93 12.38
N ARG A 108 -7.85 -4.48 11.43
CA ARG A 108 -7.08 -3.24 11.58
C ARG A 108 -7.08 -2.35 10.35
N GLY A 109 -7.94 -2.64 9.38
CA GLY A 109 -7.97 -1.88 8.14
C GLY A 109 -8.34 -0.41 8.38
N GLY A 110 -7.53 0.50 7.85
CA GLY A 110 -7.78 1.93 7.98
C GLY A 110 -9.09 2.36 7.37
N SER A 111 -9.55 1.65 6.35
CA SER A 111 -10.83 1.90 5.70
C SER A 111 -11.93 1.00 6.27
N THR A 112 -11.70 -0.31 6.29
CA THR A 112 -12.70 -1.29 6.69
C THR A 112 -13.14 -1.14 8.15
N VAL A 113 -12.20 -0.85 9.05
CA VAL A 113 -12.48 -0.76 10.49
C VAL A 113 -12.62 0.70 10.93
N PHE A 114 -11.72 1.57 10.49
CA PHE A 114 -11.63 2.93 11.01
C PHE A 114 -12.20 3.99 10.06
N ASP A 115 -12.58 3.60 8.86
CA ASP A 115 -13.27 4.49 7.89
C ASP A 115 -12.49 5.79 7.62
N ILE A 116 -11.17 5.74 7.62
CA ILE A 116 -10.35 6.94 7.51
C ILE A 116 -10.55 7.63 6.16
N PHE A 117 -10.66 6.85 5.06
CA PHE A 117 -10.78 7.44 3.72
C PHE A 117 -12.13 8.12 3.49
N ARG A 118 -13.17 7.81 4.29
CA ARG A 118 -14.51 8.40 4.15
C ARG A 118 -14.89 9.27 5.32
N HIS A 119 -14.04 9.35 6.35
CA HIS A 119 -14.38 10.08 7.56
C HIS A 119 -14.60 11.56 7.22
N PRO A 120 -15.72 12.16 7.68
CA PRO A 120 -16.04 13.54 7.33
C PRO A 120 -15.05 14.56 7.87
N GLY A 121 -14.27 14.22 8.89
CA GLY A 121 -13.25 15.10 9.43
C GLY A 121 -11.98 15.17 8.58
N MET A 122 -11.83 14.28 7.59
CA MET A 122 -10.68 14.33 6.70
C MET A 122 -10.91 15.35 5.60
N ASN A 123 -9.84 16.03 5.18
CA ASN A 123 -9.93 17.07 4.16
C ASN A 123 -9.64 16.56 2.75
N HIS A 124 -9.55 15.25 2.57
CA HIS A 124 -9.38 14.61 1.27
C HIS A 124 -9.95 13.21 1.34
N HIS A 125 -10.68 12.80 0.31
CA HIS A 125 -11.32 11.48 0.25
C HIS A 125 -10.97 10.82 -1.08
N PRO A 126 -9.90 10.01 -1.14
CA PRO A 126 -9.54 9.35 -2.40
C PRO A 126 -10.58 8.31 -2.78
N GLU A 127 -10.67 8.02 -4.07
CA GLU A 127 -11.45 6.88 -4.53
C GLU A 127 -10.80 5.61 -3.99
N VAL A 128 -11.61 4.66 -3.53
CA VAL A 128 -11.12 3.40 -2.94
C VAL A 128 -11.58 2.24 -3.80
N VAL A 129 -10.63 1.36 -4.17
CA VAL A 129 -10.92 0.14 -4.92
C VAL A 129 -10.28 -1.02 -4.17
N ALA A 130 -11.08 -2.01 -3.75
CA ALA A 130 -10.59 -3.16 -3.01
C ALA A 130 -10.72 -4.43 -3.87
N GLY A 131 -9.92 -5.45 -3.56
CA GLY A 131 -10.08 -6.77 -4.15
C GLY A 131 -9.34 -7.02 -5.45
N VAL A 132 -8.39 -6.17 -5.82
CA VAL A 132 -7.60 -6.36 -7.04
C VAL A 132 -6.52 -7.40 -6.74
N LEU A 133 -6.57 -8.54 -7.43
CA LEU A 133 -5.70 -9.71 -7.17
C LEU A 133 -5.78 -10.14 -5.70
N GLU A 134 -6.98 -10.16 -5.17
CA GLU A 134 -7.21 -10.44 -3.75
C GLU A 134 -6.61 -11.76 -3.32
N GLU A 135 -6.82 -12.84 -4.10
CA GLU A 135 -6.33 -14.17 -3.70
C GLU A 135 -4.80 -14.25 -3.70
N PRO A 136 -4.10 -13.82 -4.75
CA PRO A 136 -2.63 -13.81 -4.68
C PRO A 136 -2.09 -12.97 -3.52
N CYS A 137 -2.73 -11.85 -3.23
CA CYS A 137 -2.30 -11.00 -2.11
C CYS A 137 -2.53 -11.70 -0.77
N ARG A 138 -3.65 -12.41 -0.64
CA ARG A 138 -3.93 -13.17 0.57
C ARG A 138 -2.94 -14.32 0.74
N GLU A 139 -2.65 -15.02 -0.36
CA GLU A 139 -1.79 -16.20 -0.34
C GLU A 139 -0.37 -15.88 0.13
N VAL A 140 0.19 -14.76 -0.31
CA VAL A 140 1.55 -14.40 0.09
C VAL A 140 1.63 -14.15 1.59
N LEU A 141 0.58 -13.55 2.17
CA LEU A 141 0.50 -13.33 3.61
C LEU A 141 0.32 -14.65 4.36
N GLN A 142 -0.59 -15.49 3.89
CA GLN A 142 -0.86 -16.79 4.54
C GLN A 142 0.36 -17.68 4.53
N GLU A 143 1.07 -17.72 3.42
CA GLU A 143 2.30 -18.52 3.30
C GLU A 143 3.37 -18.04 4.26
N PHE A 144 3.54 -16.74 4.39
CA PHE A 144 4.53 -16.15 5.30
C PHE A 144 4.21 -16.53 6.76
N PHE A 145 2.96 -16.36 7.19
CA PHE A 145 2.60 -16.66 8.57
C PHE A 145 2.61 -18.15 8.87
N ARG A 146 2.28 -18.98 7.87
CA ARG A 146 2.36 -20.43 8.04
C ARG A 146 3.80 -20.87 8.27
N ARG A 147 4.76 -20.30 7.53
CA ARG A 147 6.17 -20.62 7.71
C ARG A 147 6.68 -20.16 9.07
N ARG A 148 6.20 -19.01 9.55
CA ARG A 148 6.60 -18.49 10.86
C ARG A 148 6.13 -19.37 11.99
N ARG A 149 4.97 -20.02 11.83
CA ARG A 149 4.42 -20.91 12.85
C ARG A 149 5.05 -22.29 12.83
N GLY A 150 5.50 -22.69 11.68
CA GLY A 150 6.13 -24.00 11.49
C GLY A 150 7.58 -23.96 11.87
#